data_e6d98c3bc1f58d3d5dd4b7222122b17b
#
_entry.id   e6d98c3bc1f58d3d5dd4b7222122b17b
#
_cell.length_a   1.000
_cell.length_b   1.000
_cell.length_c   1.000
_cell.angle_alpha   90.00
_cell.angle_beta   90.00
_cell.angle_gamma   90.00
#
_symmetry.space_group_name_H-M   'P 1'
#
loop_
_entity.id
_entity.type
_entity.pdbx_description
1 polymer ?
#
loop_
_entity_poly.entity_id
_entity_poly.type
_entity_poly.pdbx_seq_one_letter_code
_entity_poly.pdbx_strand_id
1 'polypeptide(L)'
;MNVFIIEDEQPAFTRLKKLLHKLRPDMHVSGQADSIQSAVSYLQQHTNDHLLFLDIHLADGLSFEIFKQVKVTAPVIFTTAYDQYAVQAFKVNSIDYLLKPSDE
;
A
#
# COMPACT_ATOMS: atom_id res chain seq x y z
N MET A 1 9.19 -4.29 12.66
CA MET A 1 8.19 -3.39 12.07
C MET A 1 7.34 -4.17 11.07
N ASN A 2 6.04 -4.14 11.21
CA ASN A 2 5.13 -4.84 10.33
C ASN A 2 4.66 -3.92 9.20
N VAL A 3 4.74 -4.45 7.98
CA VAL A 3 4.34 -3.74 6.77
C VAL A 3 3.28 -4.56 6.06
N PHE A 4 2.18 -3.92 5.69
CA PHE A 4 1.14 -4.55 4.89
C PHE A 4 1.15 -3.94 3.49
N ILE A 5 1.03 -4.77 2.47
CA ILE A 5 1.11 -4.34 1.07
C ILE A 5 -0.22 -4.60 0.38
N ILE A 6 -0.77 -3.55 -0.23
CA ILE A 6 -2.03 -3.62 -1.00
C ILE A 6 -1.67 -3.42 -2.46
N GLU A 7 -1.66 -4.52 -3.21
CA GLU A 7 -1.19 -4.57 -4.58
C GLU A 7 -1.84 -5.75 -5.29
N ASP A 8 -2.45 -5.53 -6.45
CA ASP A 8 -3.17 -6.59 -7.17
C ASP A 8 -2.29 -7.35 -8.17
N GLU A 9 -1.11 -6.82 -8.50
CA GLU A 9 -0.20 -7.47 -9.44
C GLU A 9 0.87 -8.23 -8.69
N GLN A 10 0.86 -9.55 -8.82
CA GLN A 10 1.80 -10.40 -8.07
C GLN A 10 3.27 -10.08 -8.37
N PRO A 11 3.68 -9.82 -9.63
CA PRO A 11 5.08 -9.44 -9.87
C PRO A 11 5.49 -8.16 -9.15
N ALA A 12 4.61 -7.16 -9.08
CA ALA A 12 4.90 -5.91 -8.40
C ALA A 12 4.99 -6.13 -6.88
N PHE A 13 4.10 -6.94 -6.33
CA PHE A 13 4.15 -7.31 -4.91
C PHE A 13 5.48 -8.00 -4.57
N THR A 14 5.86 -8.99 -5.38
CA THR A 14 7.09 -9.75 -5.16
C THR A 14 8.31 -8.86 -5.23
N ARG A 15 8.34 -7.94 -6.20
CA ARG A 15 9.45 -7.00 -6.36
C ARG A 15 9.58 -6.09 -5.14
N LEU A 16 8.47 -5.53 -4.69
CA LEU A 16 8.47 -4.65 -3.52
C LEU A 16 8.90 -5.40 -2.27
N LYS A 17 8.40 -6.62 -2.08
CA LYS A 17 8.76 -7.44 -0.94
C LYS A 17 10.26 -7.73 -0.91
N LYS A 18 10.84 -8.07 -2.05
CA LYS A 18 12.28 -8.32 -2.15
C LYS A 18 13.09 -7.07 -1.87
N LEU A 19 12.65 -5.94 -2.40
CA LEU A 19 13.31 -4.66 -2.19
C LEU A 19 13.34 -4.28 -0.72
N LEU A 20 12.20 -4.42 -0.05
CA LEU A 20 12.10 -4.12 1.37
C LEU A 20 12.99 -5.03 2.20
N HIS A 21 13.02 -6.33 1.86
CA HIS A 21 13.88 -7.27 2.56
C HIS A 21 15.36 -6.91 2.43
N LYS A 22 15.75 -6.44 1.26
CA LYS A 22 17.14 -6.06 0.97
C LYS A 22 17.53 -4.77 1.69
N LEU A 23 16.67 -3.75 1.64
CA LEU A 23 16.99 -2.41 2.14
C LEU A 23 16.65 -2.25 3.61
N ARG A 24 15.62 -2.90 4.09
CA ARG A 24 15.15 -2.80 5.47
C ARG A 24 14.79 -4.18 6.00
N PRO A 25 15.79 -4.99 6.34
CA PRO A 25 15.54 -6.36 6.82
C PRO A 25 14.76 -6.41 8.14
N ASP A 26 14.68 -5.28 8.86
CA ASP A 26 13.86 -5.16 10.05
C ASP A 26 12.37 -5.05 9.76
N MET A 27 12.00 -4.80 8.51
CA MET A 27 10.59 -4.75 8.09
C MET A 27 10.08 -6.15 7.77
N HIS A 28 8.97 -6.51 8.39
CA HIS A 28 8.32 -7.79 8.16
C HIS A 28 7.03 -7.55 7.37
N VAL A 29 6.93 -8.16 6.19
CA VAL A 29 5.71 -8.08 5.39
C VAL A 29 4.69 -9.03 5.99
N SER A 30 3.67 -8.45 6.63
CA SER A 30 2.67 -9.22 7.37
C SER A 30 1.64 -9.86 6.44
N GLY A 31 1.46 -9.32 5.23
CA GLY A 31 0.51 -9.89 4.30
C GLY A 31 0.30 -9.03 3.07
N GLN A 32 -0.66 -9.44 2.25
CA GLN A 32 -1.02 -8.79 1.01
C GLN A 32 -2.54 -8.77 0.86
N ALA A 33 -3.06 -7.64 0.36
CA ALA A 33 -4.42 -7.58 -0.16
C ALA A 33 -4.33 -7.24 -1.65
N ASP A 34 -5.23 -7.78 -2.45
CA ASP A 34 -5.22 -7.60 -3.89
C ASP A 34 -6.41 -6.81 -4.43
N SER A 35 -7.26 -6.33 -3.52
CA SER A 35 -8.46 -5.59 -3.91
C SER A 35 -8.85 -4.62 -2.80
N ILE A 36 -9.73 -3.67 -3.14
CA ILE A 36 -10.29 -2.76 -2.15
C ILE A 36 -11.05 -3.56 -1.09
N GLN A 37 -11.85 -4.51 -1.52
CA GLN A 37 -12.67 -5.30 -0.62
C GLN A 37 -11.82 -6.08 0.39
N SER A 38 -10.77 -6.77 -0.08
CA SER A 38 -9.91 -7.53 0.82
C SER A 38 -9.09 -6.63 1.73
N ALA A 39 -8.68 -5.45 1.23
CA ALA A 39 -7.95 -4.48 2.04
C ALA A 39 -8.83 -3.92 3.15
N VAL A 40 -10.07 -3.56 2.85
CA VAL A 40 -11.02 -3.06 3.85
C VAL A 40 -11.26 -4.11 4.92
N SER A 41 -11.49 -5.36 4.51
CA SER A 41 -11.71 -6.46 5.45
C SER A 41 -10.51 -6.65 6.39
N TYR A 42 -9.31 -6.63 5.84
CA TYR A 42 -8.09 -6.75 6.64
C TYR A 42 -7.96 -5.58 7.62
N LEU A 43 -8.12 -4.36 7.14
CA LEU A 43 -7.89 -3.18 7.96
C LEU A 43 -8.92 -3.01 9.06
N GLN A 44 -10.13 -3.53 8.87
CA GLN A 44 -11.15 -3.52 9.93
C GLN A 44 -10.78 -4.43 11.09
N GLN A 45 -9.96 -5.45 10.86
CA GLN A 45 -9.61 -6.45 11.85
C GLN A 45 -8.19 -6.29 12.40
N HIS A 46 -7.33 -5.55 11.68
CA HIS A 46 -5.91 -5.42 12.03
C HIS A 46 -5.53 -3.96 12.10
N THR A 47 -5.16 -3.51 13.28
CA THR A 47 -4.76 -2.11 13.51
C THR A 47 -3.30 -1.98 13.91
N ASN A 48 -2.53 -3.06 13.83
CA ASN A 48 -1.18 -3.13 14.37
C ASN A 48 -0.08 -2.96 13.32
N ASP A 49 -0.43 -2.74 12.07
CA ASP A 49 0.59 -2.52 11.05
C ASP A 49 1.22 -1.15 11.24
N HIS A 50 2.54 -1.10 11.07
CA HIS A 50 3.31 0.13 11.25
C HIS A 50 3.38 0.96 9.99
N LEU A 51 3.13 0.34 8.82
CA LEU A 51 3.27 1.01 7.54
C LEU A 51 2.44 0.27 6.50
N LEU A 52 1.78 1.03 5.62
CA LEU A 52 1.04 0.48 4.48
C LEU A 52 1.70 0.93 3.18
N PHE A 53 1.95 -0.02 2.28
CA PHE A 53 2.25 0.27 0.89
C PHE A 53 0.98 -0.01 0.08
N LEU A 54 0.57 0.94 -0.74
CA LEU A 54 -0.75 0.92 -1.34
C LEU A 54 -0.67 1.34 -2.81
N ASP A 55 -0.98 0.42 -3.71
CA ASP A 55 -1.15 0.76 -5.11
C ASP A 55 -2.46 1.53 -5.30
N ILE A 56 -2.45 2.53 -6.17
CA ILE A 56 -3.64 3.35 -6.41
C ILE A 56 -4.67 2.60 -7.25
N HIS A 57 -4.23 1.89 -8.29
CA HIS A 57 -5.13 1.12 -9.14
C HIS A 57 -5.20 -0.33 -8.68
N LEU A 58 -6.37 -0.74 -8.20
CA LEU A 58 -6.63 -2.13 -7.83
C LEU A 58 -7.67 -2.72 -8.78
N ALA A 59 -7.83 -4.04 -8.73
CA ALA A 59 -8.73 -4.76 -9.64
C ALA A 59 -10.17 -4.23 -9.58
N ASP A 60 -10.62 -3.77 -8.41
CA ASP A 60 -12.00 -3.34 -8.20
C ASP A 60 -12.14 -1.82 -8.03
N GLY A 61 -11.14 -1.04 -8.39
CA GLY A 61 -11.22 0.42 -8.41
C GLY A 61 -10.01 1.14 -7.89
N LEU A 62 -10.18 2.41 -7.55
CA LEU A 62 -9.12 3.23 -6.98
C LEU A 62 -9.04 3.00 -5.48
N SER A 63 -7.84 2.80 -4.98
CA SER A 63 -7.62 2.47 -3.57
C SER A 63 -8.02 3.60 -2.61
N PHE A 64 -8.20 4.82 -3.10
CA PHE A 64 -8.72 5.92 -2.27
C PHE A 64 -10.07 5.59 -1.65
N GLU A 65 -10.83 4.68 -2.24
CA GLU A 65 -12.10 4.23 -1.69
C GLU A 65 -11.94 3.52 -0.34
N ILE A 66 -10.77 2.96 -0.08
CA ILE A 66 -10.49 2.31 1.21
C ILE A 66 -10.67 3.31 2.36
N PHE A 67 -10.19 4.54 2.17
CA PHE A 67 -10.22 5.56 3.21
C PHE A 67 -11.62 6.09 3.47
N LYS A 68 -12.56 5.84 2.58
CA LYS A 68 -13.97 6.19 2.78
C LYS A 68 -14.70 5.14 3.62
N GLN A 69 -14.17 3.93 3.69
CA GLN A 69 -14.82 2.81 4.36
C GLN A 69 -14.18 2.44 5.69
N VAL A 70 -12.88 2.74 5.85
CA VAL A 70 -12.12 2.37 7.03
C VAL A 70 -11.27 3.55 7.46
N LYS A 71 -11.19 3.78 8.75
CA LYS A 71 -10.24 4.76 9.30
C LYS A 71 -8.85 4.12 9.35
N VAL A 72 -7.95 4.63 8.52
CA VAL A 72 -6.57 4.14 8.46
C VAL A 72 -5.70 5.02 9.36
N THR A 73 -5.07 4.40 10.36
CA THR A 73 -4.23 5.13 11.31
C THR A 73 -2.74 4.96 11.01
N ALA A 74 -2.37 3.90 10.28
CA ALA A 74 -0.97 3.67 9.92
C ALA A 74 -0.53 4.66 8.83
N PRO A 75 0.76 5.05 8.81
CA PRO A 75 1.30 5.83 7.71
C PRO A 75 1.18 5.06 6.39
N VAL A 76 0.96 5.80 5.30
CA VAL A 76 0.72 5.21 3.99
C VAL A 76 1.75 5.71 3.00
N ILE A 77 2.34 4.78 2.23
CA ILE A 77 3.16 5.10 1.08
C ILE A 77 2.43 4.58 -0.15
N PHE A 78 2.01 5.50 -1.03
CA PHE A 78 1.37 5.11 -2.28
C PHE A 78 2.42 4.70 -3.29
N THR A 79 2.16 3.58 -3.99
CA THR A 79 2.96 3.12 -5.12
C THR A 79 2.08 3.09 -6.35
N THR A 80 2.55 3.62 -7.48
CA THR A 80 1.73 3.67 -8.68
C THR A 80 2.57 3.90 -9.92
N ALA A 81 2.03 3.51 -11.08
CA ALA A 81 2.61 3.85 -12.38
C ALA A 81 2.18 5.26 -12.85
N TYR A 82 1.28 5.93 -12.13
CA TYR A 82 0.66 7.18 -12.57
C TYR A 82 0.91 8.30 -11.57
N ASP A 83 1.60 9.37 -11.99
CA ASP A 83 1.90 10.52 -11.12
C ASP A 83 0.72 11.49 -10.97
N GLN A 84 -0.29 11.35 -11.82
CA GLN A 84 -1.45 12.23 -11.80
C GLN A 84 -2.25 12.17 -10.51
N TYR A 85 -2.00 11.17 -9.67
CA TYR A 85 -2.71 10.99 -8.41
C TYR A 85 -1.98 11.59 -7.20
N ALA A 86 -0.83 12.23 -7.41
CA ALA A 86 -0.03 12.71 -6.28
C ALA A 86 -0.79 13.69 -5.39
N VAL A 87 -1.55 14.63 -5.97
CA VAL A 87 -2.34 15.58 -5.19
C VAL A 87 -3.39 14.88 -4.36
N GLN A 88 -4.06 13.89 -4.95
CA GLN A 88 -5.10 13.14 -4.26
C GLN A 88 -4.51 12.28 -3.14
N ALA A 89 -3.31 11.73 -3.34
CA ALA A 89 -2.61 10.96 -2.33
C ALA A 89 -2.30 11.81 -1.09
N PHE A 90 -1.87 13.06 -1.28
CA PHE A 90 -1.58 13.94 -0.16
C PHE A 90 -2.83 14.28 0.66
N LYS A 91 -4.01 14.25 0.05
CA LYS A 91 -5.26 14.52 0.76
C LYS A 91 -5.62 13.42 1.76
N VAL A 92 -5.05 12.23 1.64
CA VAL A 92 -5.31 11.13 2.56
C VAL A 92 -4.15 10.91 3.53
N ASN A 93 -3.35 11.94 3.74
CA ASN A 93 -2.31 11.94 4.77
C ASN A 93 -1.22 10.90 4.51
N SER A 94 -0.85 10.71 3.26
CA SER A 94 0.24 9.81 2.91
C SER A 94 1.58 10.42 3.31
N ILE A 95 2.56 9.57 3.61
CA ILE A 95 3.91 10.04 3.92
C ILE A 95 4.82 10.03 2.71
N ASP A 96 4.44 9.33 1.66
CA ASP A 96 5.24 9.30 0.45
C ASP A 96 4.41 8.82 -0.74
N TYR A 97 4.96 8.99 -1.92
CA TYR A 97 4.32 8.64 -3.18
C TYR A 97 5.41 8.18 -4.15
N LEU A 98 5.40 6.90 -4.48
CA LEU A 98 6.42 6.29 -5.32
C LEU A 98 5.84 5.90 -6.68
N LEU A 99 6.54 6.27 -7.74
CA LEU A 99 6.17 5.85 -9.09
C LEU A 99 6.78 4.48 -9.40
N LYS A 100 6.01 3.65 -10.10
CA LYS A 100 6.47 2.35 -10.58
C LYS A 100 7.17 2.53 -11.94
N PRO A 101 8.13 1.67 -12.25
CA PRO A 101 8.72 0.67 -11.38
C PRO A 101 9.59 1.32 -10.32
N SER A 102 9.59 0.71 -9.12
CA SER A 102 10.40 1.19 -8.01
C SER A 102 11.80 0.62 -8.17
N ASP A 103 12.65 1.37 -8.82
CA ASP A 103 14.07 1.03 -8.89
C ASP A 103 14.75 1.56 -7.65
N GLU A 104 15.73 0.83 -7.21
CA GLU A 104 16.50 1.23 -6.03
C GLU A 104 17.21 2.56 -6.22
#